data_cd8c2975f6ea23bb881fbe74de1d792a
#
_entry.id   cd8c2975f6ea23bb881fbe74de1d792a
#
_cell.length_a   1.000
_cell.length_b   1.000
_cell.length_c   1.000
_cell.angle_alpha   90.00
_cell.angle_beta   90.00
_cell.angle_gamma   90.00
#
_symmetry.space_group_name_H-M   'P 1'
#
loop_
_entity.id
_entity.type
_entity.pdbx_description
1 polymer ?
#
loop_
_entity_poly.entity_id
_entity_poly.type
_entity_poly.pdbx_seq_one_letter_code
_entity_poly.pdbx_strand_id
1 'polypeptide(L)'
;MKKLMMIICLILLTVGCSSKEYDQQMGLGKKAMENGQYKEAVRYFENAAKEKSTDEIQQYIRLANQMQDSEEALKDGKYEVAIVSAEKVMQIKEEKVIKEKAEQLIKEAKDLQEKTKSTEKQIQVGKELLYEKKYEEAYQTFKEIADEKVSQQFVKDATTLMNEAVTAKKQYEDEQEKVRKEQAELEKKNQEQQKIKEEEKRKQEQLKEKEEEKKKAETSVSNISTAEAEKLVRKQYNVPVNTIVEYDHDNEKGDYVIHVYNVIVNGDEGHTATVGWFDVNPKTKRISKSF
;
A
#
# COMPACT_ATOMS: atom_id res chain seq x y z
N MET A 1 -30.43 98.18 33.91
CA MET A 1 -29.59 98.04 32.69
C MET A 1 -28.17 97.50 32.97
N LYS A 2 -27.46 97.91 34.05
CA LYS A 2 -26.11 97.41 34.36
C LYS A 2 -26.03 95.89 34.66
N LYS A 3 -27.03 95.25 35.30
CA LYS A 3 -27.07 93.84 35.62
C LYS A 3 -27.35 92.99 34.40
N LEU A 4 -28.09 93.49 33.41
CA LEU A 4 -28.36 92.78 32.16
C LEU A 4 -27.11 92.68 31.25
N MET A 5 -26.30 93.76 31.27
CA MET A 5 -25.08 93.90 30.49
C MET A 5 -23.95 92.95 31.03
N MET A 6 -23.92 92.70 32.36
CA MET A 6 -22.95 91.81 33.00
C MET A 6 -23.22 90.35 32.72
N ILE A 7 -24.48 89.91 32.51
CA ILE A 7 -24.87 88.56 32.15
C ILE A 7 -24.52 88.28 30.69
N ILE A 8 -24.65 89.25 29.79
CA ILE A 8 -24.30 89.10 28.37
C ILE A 8 -22.78 88.97 28.19
N CYS A 9 -21.96 89.74 28.98
CA CYS A 9 -20.49 89.55 28.93
C CYS A 9 -20.01 88.22 29.50
N LEU A 10 -20.70 87.60 30.46
CA LEU A 10 -20.32 86.30 31.01
C LEU A 10 -20.60 85.13 30.04
N ILE A 11 -21.65 85.24 29.19
CA ILE A 11 -22.00 84.26 28.17
C ILE A 11 -21.02 84.29 26.98
N LEU A 12 -20.45 85.45 26.66
CA LEU A 12 -19.46 85.60 25.58
C LEU A 12 -18.07 85.03 25.90
N LEU A 13 -17.71 84.88 27.19
CA LEU A 13 -16.43 84.28 27.59
C LEU A 13 -16.43 82.76 27.55
N THR A 14 -17.61 82.15 27.61
CA THR A 14 -17.68 80.63 27.50
C THR A 14 -17.61 80.13 26.07
N VAL A 15 -18.00 80.92 25.07
CA VAL A 15 -17.95 80.55 23.65
C VAL A 15 -16.53 80.54 23.09
N GLY A 16 -15.59 81.34 23.64
CA GLY A 16 -14.19 81.38 23.17
C GLY A 16 -13.28 80.24 23.67
N CYS A 17 -13.62 79.60 24.80
CA CYS A 17 -12.85 78.50 25.33
C CYS A 17 -13.18 77.17 24.62
N SER A 18 -14.44 76.98 24.26
CA SER A 18 -14.87 75.76 23.59
C SER A 18 -14.26 75.54 22.17
N SER A 19 -14.04 76.64 21.43
CA SER A 19 -13.40 76.54 20.11
C SER A 19 -11.93 76.21 20.15
N LYS A 20 -11.19 76.64 21.15
CA LYS A 20 -9.74 76.34 21.30
C LYS A 20 -9.49 74.85 21.67
N GLU A 21 -10.29 74.35 22.57
CA GLU A 21 -10.20 72.89 22.94
C GLU A 21 -10.63 72.04 21.79
N TYR A 22 -11.68 72.34 21.04
CA TYR A 22 -12.09 71.64 19.83
C TYR A 22 -10.96 71.60 18.82
N ASP A 23 -10.34 72.79 18.50
CA ASP A 23 -9.26 72.86 17.51
C ASP A 23 -8.02 72.04 17.94
N GLN A 24 -7.72 72.07 19.23
CA GLN A 24 -6.61 71.25 19.78
C GLN A 24 -6.87 69.75 19.63
N GLN A 25 -8.04 69.26 20.02
CA GLN A 25 -8.39 67.85 19.93
C GLN A 25 -8.50 67.38 18.46
N MET A 26 -9.05 68.24 17.58
CA MET A 26 -9.05 67.98 16.15
C MET A 26 -7.64 67.86 15.57
N GLY A 27 -6.72 68.75 15.93
CA GLY A 27 -5.33 68.70 15.51
C GLY A 27 -4.60 67.46 15.99
N LEU A 28 -4.81 67.03 17.24
CA LEU A 28 -4.25 65.78 17.81
C LEU A 28 -4.82 64.54 17.11
N GLY A 29 -6.14 64.57 16.84
CA GLY A 29 -6.79 63.49 16.13
C GLY A 29 -6.24 63.26 14.69
N LYS A 30 -6.13 64.41 13.94
CA LYS A 30 -5.55 64.36 12.58
C LYS A 30 -4.10 63.82 12.60
N LYS A 31 -3.27 64.30 13.53
CA LYS A 31 -1.91 63.84 13.70
C LYS A 31 -1.83 62.33 14.07
N ALA A 32 -2.72 61.87 14.94
CA ALA A 32 -2.83 60.46 15.30
C ALA A 32 -3.21 59.58 14.07
N MET A 33 -4.15 60.06 13.24
CA MET A 33 -4.52 59.43 11.97
C MET A 33 -3.32 59.30 11.02
N GLU A 34 -2.56 60.38 10.84
CA GLU A 34 -1.34 60.39 10.01
C GLU A 34 -0.28 59.43 10.54
N ASN A 35 -0.20 59.20 11.83
CA ASN A 35 0.71 58.30 12.47
C ASN A 35 0.23 56.83 12.49
N GLY A 36 -0.99 56.54 12.02
CA GLY A 36 -1.58 55.19 12.08
C GLY A 36 -2.09 54.81 13.48
N GLN A 37 -2.23 55.82 14.38
CA GLN A 37 -2.72 55.62 15.75
C GLN A 37 -4.24 55.79 15.77
N TYR A 38 -4.96 54.94 15.05
CA TYR A 38 -6.39 55.14 14.78
C TYR A 38 -7.25 55.10 16.03
N LYS A 39 -6.94 54.25 16.99
CA LYS A 39 -7.62 54.18 18.27
C LYS A 39 -7.51 55.51 19.08
N GLU A 40 -6.31 56.08 19.08
CA GLU A 40 -6.08 57.39 19.70
C GLU A 40 -6.77 58.48 18.93
N ALA A 41 -6.78 58.41 17.60
CA ALA A 41 -7.49 59.34 16.74
C ALA A 41 -8.99 59.39 17.05
N VAL A 42 -9.65 58.22 17.16
CA VAL A 42 -11.05 58.09 17.57
C VAL A 42 -11.27 58.84 18.88
N ARG A 43 -10.44 58.60 19.91
CA ARG A 43 -10.56 59.21 21.21
C ARG A 43 -10.45 60.79 21.15
N TYR A 44 -9.49 61.30 20.39
CA TYR A 44 -9.32 62.73 20.21
C TYR A 44 -10.51 63.37 19.48
N PHE A 45 -11.00 62.76 18.43
CA PHE A 45 -12.17 63.21 17.71
C PHE A 45 -13.44 63.12 18.55
N GLU A 46 -13.66 62.13 19.36
CA GLU A 46 -14.75 62.00 20.30
C GLU A 46 -14.70 63.15 21.38
N ASN A 47 -13.50 63.50 21.86
CA ASN A 47 -13.34 64.60 22.77
C ASN A 47 -13.66 65.93 22.10
N ALA A 48 -13.19 66.16 20.88
CA ALA A 48 -13.58 67.36 20.12
C ALA A 48 -15.09 67.41 19.88
N ALA A 49 -15.76 66.28 19.62
CA ALA A 49 -17.21 66.19 19.43
C ALA A 49 -18.00 66.53 20.68
N LYS A 50 -17.45 66.39 21.89
CA LYS A 50 -18.08 66.85 23.16
C LYS A 50 -18.08 68.35 23.26
N GLU A 51 -17.05 69.03 22.74
CA GLU A 51 -16.97 70.46 22.72
C GLU A 51 -17.87 71.06 21.66
N LYS A 52 -17.82 70.50 20.44
CA LYS A 52 -18.64 70.95 19.32
C LYS A 52 -18.86 69.73 18.35
N SER A 53 -20.10 69.33 18.23
CA SER A 53 -20.47 68.27 17.26
C SER A 53 -20.73 68.94 15.89
N THR A 54 -19.92 68.53 14.90
CA THR A 54 -20.05 68.97 13.50
C THR A 54 -20.05 67.73 12.56
N ASP A 55 -20.56 67.88 11.35
CA ASP A 55 -20.54 66.86 10.35
C ASP A 55 -19.09 66.42 9.99
N GLU A 56 -18.17 67.41 10.01
CA GLU A 56 -16.73 67.13 9.77
C GLU A 56 -16.18 66.22 10.84
N ILE A 57 -16.40 66.45 12.12
CA ILE A 57 -15.86 65.62 13.19
C ILE A 57 -16.47 64.24 13.19
N GLN A 58 -17.76 64.10 12.87
CA GLN A 58 -18.42 62.81 12.72
C GLN A 58 -17.84 61.99 11.53
N GLN A 59 -17.40 62.71 10.49
CA GLN A 59 -16.70 62.11 9.36
C GLN A 59 -15.32 61.59 9.79
N TYR A 60 -14.54 62.36 10.54
CA TYR A 60 -13.25 61.92 11.07
C TYR A 60 -13.36 60.73 12.03
N ILE A 61 -14.37 60.70 12.89
CA ILE A 61 -14.65 59.54 13.77
C ILE A 61 -14.94 58.30 12.93
N ARG A 62 -15.78 58.41 11.91
CA ARG A 62 -16.06 57.29 11.00
C ARG A 62 -14.81 56.82 10.27
N LEU A 63 -13.98 57.73 9.78
CA LEU A 63 -12.72 57.41 9.11
C LEU A 63 -11.75 56.69 10.03
N ALA A 64 -11.55 57.22 11.25
CA ALA A 64 -10.66 56.60 12.21
C ALA A 64 -11.12 55.18 12.61
N ASN A 65 -12.43 54.99 12.83
CA ASN A 65 -13.00 53.67 13.11
C ASN A 65 -12.81 52.71 11.93
N GLN A 66 -13.03 53.15 10.69
CA GLN A 66 -12.86 52.31 9.50
C GLN A 66 -11.40 51.87 9.30
N MET A 67 -10.43 52.77 9.55
CA MET A 67 -9.01 52.45 9.51
C MET A 67 -8.62 51.52 10.66
N GLN A 68 -9.15 51.71 11.86
CA GLN A 68 -8.95 50.79 12.99
C GLN A 68 -9.51 49.42 12.68
N ASP A 69 -10.77 49.34 12.22
CA ASP A 69 -11.41 48.06 11.85
C ASP A 69 -10.60 47.31 10.76
N SER A 70 -10.07 48.06 9.77
CA SER A 70 -9.25 47.48 8.71
C SER A 70 -7.93 46.88 9.26
N GLU A 71 -7.24 47.63 10.12
CA GLU A 71 -5.97 47.18 10.72
C GLU A 71 -6.18 45.99 11.66
N GLU A 72 -7.23 46.00 12.47
CA GLU A 72 -7.57 44.89 13.36
C GLU A 72 -7.96 43.64 12.55
N ALA A 73 -8.79 43.80 11.52
CA ALA A 73 -9.17 42.71 10.63
C ALA A 73 -7.96 42.09 9.89
N LEU A 74 -7.01 42.96 9.47
CA LEU A 74 -5.75 42.49 8.85
C LEU A 74 -4.92 41.66 9.82
N LYS A 75 -4.77 42.10 11.07
CA LYS A 75 -4.05 41.34 12.12
C LYS A 75 -4.72 40.01 12.44
N ASP A 76 -6.06 39.98 12.38
CA ASP A 76 -6.86 38.78 12.62
C ASP A 76 -6.89 37.82 11.41
N GLY A 77 -6.26 38.18 10.29
CA GLY A 77 -6.31 37.40 9.04
C GLY A 77 -7.66 37.46 8.31
N LYS A 78 -8.52 38.40 8.68
CA LYS A 78 -9.84 38.65 8.05
C LYS A 78 -9.68 39.59 6.86
N TYR A 79 -8.92 39.17 5.85
CA TYR A 79 -8.45 40.03 4.76
C TYR A 79 -9.59 40.73 4.00
N GLU A 80 -10.70 40.03 3.72
CA GLU A 80 -11.85 40.60 3.04
C GLU A 80 -12.48 41.76 3.86
N VAL A 81 -12.60 41.58 5.18
CA VAL A 81 -13.11 42.62 6.07
C VAL A 81 -12.16 43.80 6.11
N ALA A 82 -10.84 43.56 6.15
CA ALA A 82 -9.84 44.62 6.12
C ALA A 82 -9.94 45.43 4.83
N ILE A 83 -10.06 44.78 3.68
CA ILE A 83 -10.21 45.42 2.36
C ILE A 83 -11.49 46.30 2.35
N VAL A 84 -12.64 45.70 2.70
CA VAL A 84 -13.93 46.41 2.67
C VAL A 84 -13.93 47.62 3.60
N SER A 85 -13.32 47.53 4.78
CA SER A 85 -13.22 48.66 5.72
C SER A 85 -12.33 49.78 5.19
N ALA A 86 -11.18 49.47 4.61
CA ALA A 86 -10.28 50.43 4.00
C ALA A 86 -10.88 51.04 2.72
N GLU A 87 -11.62 50.30 1.89
CA GLU A 87 -12.28 50.81 0.70
C GLU A 87 -13.35 51.87 1.00
N LYS A 88 -14.02 51.81 2.16
CA LYS A 88 -14.94 52.87 2.61
C LYS A 88 -14.23 54.22 2.82
N VAL A 89 -12.96 54.16 3.26
CA VAL A 89 -12.12 55.35 3.42
C VAL A 89 -11.81 56.03 2.08
N MET A 90 -11.63 55.24 1.03
CA MET A 90 -11.32 55.71 -0.31
C MET A 90 -12.43 56.56 -0.94
N GLN A 91 -13.67 56.43 -0.47
CA GLN A 91 -14.82 57.14 -1.00
C GLN A 91 -14.91 58.63 -0.51
N ILE A 92 -14.07 59.00 0.43
CA ILE A 92 -14.10 60.34 1.04
C ILE A 92 -13.23 61.31 0.26
N LYS A 93 -13.67 62.57 0.05
CA LYS A 93 -13.09 63.48 -0.96
C LYS A 93 -11.76 64.15 -0.59
N GLU A 94 -11.40 64.35 0.67
CA GLU A 94 -10.39 65.35 1.01
C GLU A 94 -9.15 64.91 1.79
N GLU A 95 -9.00 63.66 2.15
CA GLU A 95 -7.90 63.22 3.04
C GLU A 95 -6.85 62.35 2.32
N LYS A 96 -5.97 63.02 1.53
CA LYS A 96 -4.98 62.33 0.68
C LYS A 96 -4.10 61.36 1.48
N VAL A 97 -3.54 61.77 2.61
CA VAL A 97 -2.62 60.96 3.42
C VAL A 97 -3.32 59.70 3.97
N ILE A 98 -4.59 59.87 4.40
CA ILE A 98 -5.36 58.73 4.93
C ILE A 98 -5.74 57.76 3.82
N LYS A 99 -6.05 58.27 2.61
CA LYS A 99 -6.29 57.42 1.43
C LYS A 99 -5.05 56.64 1.04
N GLU A 100 -3.86 57.23 1.01
CA GLU A 100 -2.61 56.52 0.74
C GLU A 100 -2.37 55.38 1.74
N LYS A 101 -2.70 55.60 3.03
CA LYS A 101 -2.64 54.51 4.04
C LYS A 101 -3.69 53.44 3.84
N ALA A 102 -4.92 53.82 3.47
CA ALA A 102 -5.96 52.87 3.15
C ALA A 102 -5.59 52.01 1.92
N GLU A 103 -5.01 52.62 0.88
CA GLU A 103 -4.49 51.91 -0.30
C GLU A 103 -3.39 50.89 0.08
N GLN A 104 -2.49 51.30 0.99
CA GLN A 104 -1.44 50.40 1.49
C GLN A 104 -2.03 49.19 2.23
N LEU A 105 -3.01 49.43 3.13
CA LEU A 105 -3.72 48.37 3.85
C LEU A 105 -4.47 47.42 2.88
N ILE A 106 -5.15 47.98 1.87
CA ILE A 106 -5.84 47.20 0.84
C ILE A 106 -4.84 46.30 0.09
N LYS A 107 -3.71 46.87 -0.32
CA LYS A 107 -2.67 46.14 -1.02
C LYS A 107 -2.11 45.02 -0.15
N GLU A 108 -1.71 45.33 1.09
CA GLU A 108 -1.19 44.34 2.04
C GLU A 108 -2.19 43.23 2.30
N ALA A 109 -3.47 43.56 2.51
CA ALA A 109 -4.52 42.59 2.73
C ALA A 109 -4.72 41.65 1.51
N LYS A 110 -4.69 42.22 0.29
CA LYS A 110 -4.77 41.40 -0.96
C LYS A 110 -3.57 40.48 -1.13
N ASP A 111 -2.37 40.99 -0.90
CA ASP A 111 -1.14 40.19 -1.00
C ASP A 111 -1.15 39.01 0.02
N LEU A 112 -1.56 39.27 1.26
CA LEU A 112 -1.69 38.24 2.30
C LEU A 112 -2.83 37.26 2.01
N GLN A 113 -3.96 37.72 1.46
CA GLN A 113 -5.06 36.87 1.05
C GLN A 113 -4.65 35.90 -0.07
N GLU A 114 -3.93 36.40 -1.07
CA GLU A 114 -3.43 35.58 -2.17
C GLU A 114 -2.41 34.54 -1.68
N LYS A 115 -1.47 35.00 -0.82
CA LYS A 115 -0.50 34.09 -0.20
C LYS A 115 -1.16 33.00 0.63
N THR A 116 -2.17 33.32 1.42
CA THR A 116 -2.96 32.38 2.20
C THR A 116 -3.61 31.34 1.31
N LYS A 117 -4.31 31.79 0.25
CA LYS A 117 -4.95 30.88 -0.73
C LYS A 117 -3.94 29.97 -1.45
N SER A 118 -2.76 30.50 -1.77
CA SER A 118 -1.69 29.70 -2.38
C SER A 118 -1.18 28.63 -1.41
N THR A 119 -0.93 28.99 -0.16
CA THR A 119 -0.47 28.05 0.89
C THR A 119 -1.49 26.95 1.17
N GLU A 120 -2.79 27.31 1.23
CA GLU A 120 -3.87 26.32 1.37
C GLU A 120 -3.89 25.31 0.22
N LYS A 121 -3.70 25.78 -1.02
CA LYS A 121 -3.59 24.90 -2.19
C LYS A 121 -2.37 23.98 -2.10
N GLN A 122 -1.22 24.50 -1.69
CA GLN A 122 -0.01 23.68 -1.51
C GLN A 122 -0.21 22.59 -0.43
N ILE A 123 -0.87 22.94 0.68
CA ILE A 123 -1.24 21.96 1.72
C ILE A 123 -2.14 20.87 1.12
N GLN A 124 -3.10 21.25 0.30
CA GLN A 124 -3.99 20.30 -0.35
C GLN A 124 -3.23 19.35 -1.30
N VAL A 125 -2.33 19.90 -2.13
CA VAL A 125 -1.46 19.11 -3.00
C VAL A 125 -0.60 18.13 -2.18
N GLY A 126 0.00 18.60 -1.09
CA GLY A 126 0.79 17.73 -0.22
C GLY A 126 -0.04 16.58 0.39
N LYS A 127 -1.29 16.83 0.76
CA LYS A 127 -2.22 15.79 1.26
C LYS A 127 -2.59 14.79 0.16
N GLU A 128 -2.79 15.24 -1.06
CA GLU A 128 -3.04 14.36 -2.21
C GLU A 128 -1.84 13.46 -2.49
N LEU A 129 -0.62 14.00 -2.42
CA LEU A 129 0.62 13.22 -2.54
C LEU A 129 0.75 12.16 -1.44
N LEU A 130 0.36 12.47 -0.19
CA LEU A 130 0.28 11.48 0.89
C LEU A 130 -0.68 10.35 0.57
N TYR A 131 -1.86 10.68 0.07
CA TYR A 131 -2.86 9.70 -0.33
C TYR A 131 -2.35 8.79 -1.47
N GLU A 132 -1.63 9.36 -2.44
CA GLU A 132 -0.98 8.62 -3.53
C GLU A 132 0.27 7.85 -3.11
N LYS A 133 0.62 7.86 -1.82
CA LYS A 133 1.84 7.23 -1.25
C LYS A 133 3.14 7.81 -1.78
N LYS A 134 3.11 9.03 -2.30
CA LYS A 134 4.28 9.81 -2.73
C LYS A 134 4.86 10.60 -1.55
N TYR A 135 5.28 9.87 -0.52
CA TYR A 135 5.62 10.43 0.79
C TYR A 135 6.77 11.44 0.75
N GLU A 136 7.77 11.22 -0.10
CA GLU A 136 8.92 12.12 -0.23
C GLU A 136 8.51 13.45 -0.87
N GLU A 137 7.70 13.42 -1.92
CA GLU A 137 7.17 14.61 -2.58
C GLU A 137 6.25 15.40 -1.63
N ALA A 138 5.39 14.70 -0.89
CA ALA A 138 4.55 15.32 0.14
C ALA A 138 5.40 16.00 1.22
N TYR A 139 6.43 15.34 1.73
CA TYR A 139 7.35 15.90 2.70
C TYR A 139 8.01 17.19 2.19
N GLN A 140 8.51 17.21 0.97
CA GLN A 140 9.15 18.37 0.37
C GLN A 140 8.14 19.54 0.21
N THR A 141 6.92 19.25 -0.25
CA THR A 141 5.85 20.25 -0.36
C THR A 141 5.55 20.91 1.00
N PHE A 142 5.41 20.12 2.07
CA PHE A 142 5.15 20.68 3.41
C PHE A 142 6.36 21.39 3.98
N LYS A 143 7.57 20.95 3.68
CA LYS A 143 8.81 21.60 4.09
C LYS A 143 8.92 22.99 3.47
N GLU A 144 8.62 23.14 2.18
CA GLU A 144 8.60 24.45 1.52
C GLU A 144 7.67 25.43 2.24
N ILE A 145 6.45 24.97 2.63
CA ILE A 145 5.50 25.79 3.38
C ILE A 145 6.05 26.16 4.76
N ALA A 146 6.70 25.22 5.46
CA ALA A 146 7.26 25.46 6.79
C ALA A 146 8.45 26.46 6.76
N ASP A 147 9.21 26.48 5.66
CA ASP A 147 10.33 27.37 5.46
C ASP A 147 9.92 28.76 4.94
N GLU A 148 8.67 28.91 4.47
CA GLU A 148 8.14 30.19 4.01
C GLU A 148 7.72 31.13 5.15
N LYS A 149 7.79 32.46 4.89
CA LYS A 149 7.21 33.48 5.78
C LYS A 149 5.68 33.56 5.65
N VAL A 150 5.03 32.51 6.14
CA VAL A 150 3.56 32.39 6.24
C VAL A 150 3.11 32.54 7.71
N SER A 151 1.80 32.45 7.96
CA SER A 151 1.30 32.51 9.34
C SER A 151 1.84 31.36 10.17
N GLN A 152 2.03 31.57 11.49
CA GLN A 152 2.51 30.51 12.41
C GLN A 152 1.61 29.25 12.38
N GLN A 153 0.32 29.42 12.09
CA GLN A 153 -0.60 28.29 11.99
C GLN A 153 -0.24 27.40 10.81
N PHE A 154 0.04 27.96 9.62
CA PHE A 154 0.47 27.17 8.47
C PHE A 154 1.81 26.47 8.68
N VAL A 155 2.77 27.14 9.34
CA VAL A 155 4.06 26.53 9.70
C VAL A 155 3.85 25.32 10.61
N LYS A 156 2.98 25.45 11.61
CA LYS A 156 2.64 24.36 12.55
C LYS A 156 1.95 23.19 11.83
N ASP A 157 0.97 23.51 10.99
CA ASP A 157 0.21 22.50 10.23
C ASP A 157 1.13 21.77 9.25
N ALA A 158 1.96 22.48 8.51
CA ALA A 158 2.95 21.92 7.60
C ALA A 158 3.96 21.03 8.34
N THR A 159 4.48 21.46 9.50
CA THR A 159 5.39 20.68 10.32
C THR A 159 4.74 19.36 10.79
N THR A 160 3.47 19.42 11.17
CA THR A 160 2.72 18.22 11.56
C THR A 160 2.58 17.25 10.37
N LEU A 161 2.19 17.76 9.20
CA LEU A 161 2.04 16.97 7.98
C LEU A 161 3.38 16.40 7.46
N MET A 162 4.50 17.11 7.66
CA MET A 162 5.84 16.56 7.41
C MET A 162 6.12 15.31 8.25
N ASN A 163 5.81 15.36 9.55
CA ASN A 163 6.00 14.23 10.45
C ASN A 163 5.08 13.06 10.09
N GLU A 164 3.86 13.35 9.64
CA GLU A 164 2.94 12.32 9.12
C GLU A 164 3.50 11.66 7.87
N ALA A 165 4.07 12.43 6.94
CA ALA A 165 4.69 11.90 5.73
C ALA A 165 5.85 10.94 6.05
N VAL A 166 6.73 11.31 6.98
CA VAL A 166 7.85 10.46 7.44
C VAL A 166 7.35 9.17 8.08
N THR A 167 6.34 9.29 8.93
CA THR A 167 5.77 8.14 9.64
C THR A 167 5.08 7.17 8.66
N ALA A 168 4.27 7.71 7.75
CA ALA A 168 3.57 6.92 6.74
C ALA A 168 4.54 6.23 5.76
N LYS A 169 5.63 6.91 5.37
CA LYS A 169 6.70 6.33 4.55
C LYS A 169 7.31 5.11 5.23
N LYS A 170 7.70 5.27 6.50
CA LYS A 170 8.30 4.18 7.27
C LYS A 170 7.35 2.98 7.41
N GLN A 171 6.09 3.23 7.75
CA GLN A 171 5.08 2.16 7.85
C GLN A 171 4.89 1.41 6.51
N TYR A 172 4.87 2.14 5.41
CA TYR A 172 4.77 1.55 4.09
C TYR A 172 6.00 0.70 3.73
N GLU A 173 7.21 1.17 4.04
CA GLU A 173 8.46 0.42 3.82
C GLU A 173 8.52 -0.85 4.66
N ASP A 174 8.13 -0.78 5.94
CA ASP A 174 8.07 -1.93 6.85
C ASP A 174 7.06 -2.99 6.35
N GLU A 175 5.91 -2.57 5.84
CA GLU A 175 4.90 -3.46 5.27
C GLU A 175 5.39 -4.12 3.97
N GLN A 176 6.04 -3.36 3.09
CA GLN A 176 6.64 -3.91 1.86
C GLN A 176 7.74 -4.94 2.16
N GLU A 177 8.57 -4.67 3.17
CA GLU A 177 9.60 -5.60 3.61
C GLU A 177 8.99 -6.90 4.15
N LYS A 178 7.91 -6.81 4.93
CA LYS A 178 7.18 -7.97 5.44
C LYS A 178 6.61 -8.82 4.32
N VAL A 179 5.92 -8.21 3.36
CA VAL A 179 5.36 -8.89 2.18
C VAL A 179 6.48 -9.59 1.38
N ARG A 180 7.61 -8.92 1.17
CA ARG A 180 8.75 -9.50 0.47
C ARG A 180 9.34 -10.72 1.21
N LYS A 181 9.42 -10.67 2.54
CA LYS A 181 9.89 -11.80 3.36
C LYS A 181 8.93 -12.99 3.28
N GLU A 182 7.63 -12.74 3.35
CA GLU A 182 6.59 -13.77 3.22
C GLU A 182 6.62 -14.42 1.83
N GLN A 183 6.77 -13.63 0.77
CA GLN A 183 6.90 -14.15 -0.60
C GLN A 183 8.15 -15.02 -0.76
N ALA A 184 9.30 -14.58 -0.25
CA ALA A 184 10.54 -15.34 -0.32
C ALA A 184 10.46 -16.67 0.47
N GLU A 185 9.75 -16.69 1.60
CA GLU A 185 9.51 -17.92 2.37
C GLU A 185 8.58 -18.88 1.61
N LEU A 186 7.52 -18.36 0.99
CA LEU A 186 6.61 -19.15 0.16
C LEU A 186 7.31 -19.75 -1.05
N GLU A 187 8.17 -18.99 -1.72
CA GLU A 187 8.97 -19.51 -2.83
C GLU A 187 9.90 -20.66 -2.39
N LYS A 188 10.57 -20.52 -1.23
CA LYS A 188 11.41 -21.58 -0.68
C LYS A 188 10.60 -22.85 -0.39
N LYS A 189 9.43 -22.73 0.23
CA LYS A 189 8.52 -23.85 0.48
C LYS A 189 8.07 -24.54 -0.81
N ASN A 190 7.74 -23.77 -1.83
CA ASN A 190 7.35 -24.30 -3.14
C ASN A 190 8.51 -25.05 -3.81
N GLN A 191 9.73 -24.52 -3.76
CA GLN A 191 10.92 -25.19 -4.31
C GLN A 191 11.22 -26.50 -3.57
N GLU A 192 11.09 -26.53 -2.25
CA GLU A 192 11.28 -27.71 -1.44
C GLU A 192 10.23 -28.80 -1.77
N GLN A 193 8.95 -28.40 -1.88
CA GLN A 193 7.89 -29.33 -2.31
C GLN A 193 8.12 -29.89 -3.72
N GLN A 194 8.63 -29.09 -4.64
CA GLN A 194 8.97 -29.58 -5.99
C GLN A 194 10.10 -30.61 -5.94
N LYS A 195 11.15 -30.37 -5.14
CA LYS A 195 12.25 -31.33 -4.96
C LYS A 195 11.76 -32.64 -4.36
N ILE A 196 10.89 -32.59 -3.35
CA ILE A 196 10.29 -33.77 -2.74
C ILE A 196 9.51 -34.60 -3.79
N LYS A 197 8.64 -33.96 -4.56
CA LYS A 197 7.85 -34.58 -5.62
C LYS A 197 8.75 -35.24 -6.70
N GLU A 198 9.82 -34.59 -7.07
CA GLU A 198 10.77 -35.09 -8.07
C GLU A 198 11.54 -36.29 -7.53
N GLU A 199 11.94 -36.26 -6.25
CA GLU A 199 12.59 -37.41 -5.59
C GLU A 199 11.64 -38.60 -5.44
N GLU A 200 10.40 -38.38 -5.07
CA GLU A 200 9.36 -39.41 -5.01
C GLU A 200 9.14 -40.07 -6.39
N LYS A 201 9.07 -39.27 -7.45
CA LYS A 201 8.93 -39.74 -8.83
C LYS A 201 10.12 -40.61 -9.24
N ARG A 202 11.34 -40.17 -8.95
CA ARG A 202 12.56 -40.96 -9.21
C ARG A 202 12.55 -42.32 -8.46
N LYS A 203 12.12 -42.31 -7.19
CA LYS A 203 11.99 -43.54 -6.40
C LYS A 203 10.96 -44.51 -7.00
N GLN A 204 9.81 -43.98 -7.47
CA GLN A 204 8.80 -44.80 -8.15
C GLN A 204 9.28 -45.38 -9.48
N GLU A 205 10.03 -44.61 -10.27
CA GLU A 205 10.63 -45.07 -11.52
C GLU A 205 11.65 -46.21 -11.28
N GLN A 206 12.53 -46.01 -10.27
CA GLN A 206 13.49 -47.07 -9.89
C GLN A 206 12.83 -48.38 -9.38
N LEU A 207 11.71 -48.26 -8.67
CA LEU A 207 10.93 -49.42 -8.23
C LEU A 207 10.32 -50.17 -9.42
N LYS A 208 9.78 -49.44 -10.40
CA LYS A 208 9.24 -50.06 -11.63
C LYS A 208 10.32 -50.77 -12.45
N GLU A 209 11.49 -50.16 -12.62
CA GLU A 209 12.62 -50.78 -13.31
C GLU A 209 13.05 -52.06 -12.62
N LYS A 210 13.17 -52.08 -11.30
CA LYS A 210 13.50 -53.31 -10.53
C LYS A 210 12.43 -54.38 -10.63
N GLU A 211 11.15 -54.02 -10.69
CA GLU A 211 10.07 -55.00 -10.92
C GLU A 211 10.10 -55.58 -12.35
N GLU A 212 10.40 -54.76 -13.35
CA GLU A 212 10.56 -55.24 -14.74
C GLU A 212 11.78 -56.13 -14.91
N GLU A 213 12.92 -55.79 -14.28
CA GLU A 213 14.10 -56.67 -14.27
C GLU A 213 13.80 -58.01 -13.59
N LYS A 214 13.07 -58.02 -12.48
CA LYS A 214 12.68 -59.23 -11.79
C LYS A 214 11.74 -60.12 -12.63
N LYS A 215 10.78 -59.51 -13.33
CA LYS A 215 9.91 -60.23 -14.28
C LYS A 215 10.68 -60.79 -15.49
N LYS A 216 11.68 -60.05 -16.00
CA LYS A 216 12.56 -60.54 -17.08
C LYS A 216 13.44 -61.68 -16.60
N ALA A 217 13.95 -61.66 -15.38
CA ALA A 217 14.71 -62.74 -14.79
C ALA A 217 13.86 -64.02 -14.57
N GLU A 218 12.61 -63.93 -14.17
CA GLU A 218 11.67 -65.03 -14.01
C GLU A 218 11.23 -65.63 -15.35
N THR A 219 11.20 -64.91 -16.45
CA THR A 219 10.85 -65.34 -17.80
C THR A 219 12.02 -65.96 -18.54
N SER A 220 13.27 -65.87 -18.07
CA SER A 220 14.46 -66.38 -18.71
C SER A 220 14.82 -67.84 -18.32
N VAL A 221 14.00 -68.53 -17.50
CA VAL A 221 14.11 -69.95 -17.30
C VAL A 221 13.53 -70.61 -18.53
N SER A 222 14.38 -70.93 -19.52
CA SER A 222 13.97 -71.69 -20.72
C SER A 222 13.50 -73.05 -20.33
N ASN A 223 12.35 -73.50 -20.90
CA ASN A 223 11.89 -74.87 -20.76
C ASN A 223 12.96 -75.84 -21.26
N ILE A 224 13.14 -76.96 -20.54
CA ILE A 224 13.94 -78.07 -21.08
C ILE A 224 13.27 -78.70 -22.31
N SER A 225 14.04 -79.26 -23.19
CA SER A 225 13.49 -80.02 -24.32
C SER A 225 12.84 -81.37 -23.89
N THR A 226 11.93 -81.89 -24.69
CA THR A 226 11.32 -83.18 -24.48
C THR A 226 12.39 -84.30 -24.38
N ALA A 227 13.45 -84.21 -25.18
CA ALA A 227 14.59 -85.12 -25.12
C ALA A 227 15.38 -85.01 -23.80
N GLU A 228 15.46 -83.80 -23.18
CA GLU A 228 16.05 -83.70 -21.84
C GLU A 228 15.13 -84.28 -20.78
N ALA A 229 13.82 -84.14 -20.91
CA ALA A 229 12.83 -84.71 -20.01
C ALA A 229 12.89 -86.28 -20.05
N GLU A 230 12.97 -86.84 -21.21
CA GLU A 230 13.17 -88.28 -21.39
C GLU A 230 14.43 -88.76 -20.67
N LYS A 231 15.55 -88.08 -20.84
CA LYS A 231 16.82 -88.42 -20.17
C LYS A 231 16.69 -88.29 -18.64
N LEU A 232 15.97 -87.28 -18.14
CA LEU A 232 15.72 -87.10 -16.71
C LEU A 232 14.90 -88.27 -16.13
N VAL A 233 13.81 -88.67 -16.80
CA VAL A 233 13.02 -89.85 -16.40
C VAL A 233 13.86 -91.08 -16.39
N ARG A 234 14.62 -91.35 -17.46
CA ARG A 234 15.51 -92.54 -17.58
C ARG A 234 16.53 -92.60 -16.44
N LYS A 235 17.17 -91.43 -16.13
CA LYS A 235 18.16 -91.35 -15.06
C LYS A 235 17.54 -91.53 -13.67
N GLN A 236 16.42 -90.85 -13.37
CA GLN A 236 15.85 -90.80 -12.03
C GLN A 236 15.23 -92.14 -11.60
N TYR A 237 14.64 -92.85 -12.57
CA TYR A 237 13.98 -94.10 -12.31
C TYR A 237 14.81 -95.37 -12.74
N ASN A 238 16.10 -95.13 -13.07
CA ASN A 238 17.03 -96.24 -13.48
C ASN A 238 16.43 -97.14 -14.57
N VAL A 239 15.77 -96.55 -15.58
CA VAL A 239 15.10 -97.28 -16.63
C VAL A 239 16.14 -97.99 -17.48
N PRO A 240 16.03 -99.36 -17.70
CA PRO A 240 16.97 -100.18 -18.49
C PRO A 240 17.12 -99.59 -19.90
N VAL A 241 18.32 -99.91 -20.51
CA VAL A 241 18.66 -99.36 -21.84
C VAL A 241 17.73 -99.89 -22.94
N ASN A 242 17.25 -101.12 -22.79
CA ASN A 242 16.34 -101.75 -23.73
C ASN A 242 14.84 -101.33 -23.57
N THR A 243 14.49 -100.47 -22.58
CA THR A 243 13.16 -99.95 -22.38
C THR A 243 13.07 -98.67 -23.12
N ILE A 244 11.99 -98.40 -23.84
CA ILE A 244 11.73 -97.15 -24.58
C ILE A 244 11.23 -96.13 -23.61
N VAL A 245 11.76 -94.90 -23.70
CA VAL A 245 11.36 -93.73 -22.95
C VAL A 245 11.09 -92.62 -23.98
N GLU A 246 9.85 -92.26 -24.15
CA GLU A 246 9.44 -91.37 -25.24
C GLU A 246 8.45 -90.31 -24.75
N TYR A 247 8.59 -89.08 -25.24
CA TYR A 247 7.60 -88.00 -25.04
C TYR A 247 6.32 -88.38 -25.80
N ASP A 248 5.17 -88.26 -25.13
CA ASP A 248 3.87 -88.54 -25.72
C ASP A 248 3.12 -87.28 -26.04
N HIS A 249 2.82 -86.47 -25.05
CA HIS A 249 2.08 -85.18 -25.18
C HIS A 249 2.36 -84.26 -24.00
N ASP A 250 1.80 -82.99 -24.07
CA ASP A 250 1.73 -82.08 -22.94
C ASP A 250 0.40 -82.30 -22.19
N ASN A 251 0.46 -82.41 -20.85
CA ASN A 251 -0.78 -82.48 -20.07
C ASN A 251 -1.42 -81.03 -19.89
N GLU A 252 -2.60 -81.03 -19.31
CA GLU A 252 -3.34 -79.76 -19.07
C GLU A 252 -2.58 -78.69 -18.24
N LYS A 253 -1.55 -79.12 -17.48
CA LYS A 253 -0.67 -78.20 -16.70
C LYS A 253 0.55 -77.74 -17.48
N GLY A 254 0.73 -78.25 -18.73
CA GLY A 254 1.87 -77.94 -19.56
C GLY A 254 3.16 -78.75 -19.15
N ASP A 255 3.01 -79.83 -18.40
CA ASP A 255 4.09 -80.73 -18.12
C ASP A 255 4.19 -81.76 -19.23
N TYR A 256 5.43 -82.20 -19.59
CA TYR A 256 5.68 -83.21 -20.61
C TYR A 256 5.31 -84.58 -20.06
N VAL A 257 4.40 -85.28 -20.71
CA VAL A 257 4.05 -86.65 -20.41
C VAL A 257 5.01 -87.60 -21.14
N ILE A 258 5.76 -88.39 -20.36
CA ILE A 258 6.75 -89.32 -20.85
C ILE A 258 6.22 -90.72 -20.64
N HIS A 259 6.09 -91.49 -21.72
CA HIS A 259 5.73 -92.93 -21.71
C HIS A 259 6.97 -93.79 -21.64
N VAL A 260 6.96 -94.76 -20.72
CA VAL A 260 8.01 -95.71 -20.55
C VAL A 260 7.41 -97.08 -20.78
N TYR A 261 7.94 -97.82 -21.79
CA TYR A 261 7.39 -99.14 -22.19
C TYR A 261 8.42 -100.04 -22.81
N ASN A 262 8.12 -101.38 -22.84
CA ASN A 262 8.88 -102.33 -23.53
C ASN A 262 8.09 -102.86 -24.75
N VAL A 263 8.78 -103.20 -25.85
CA VAL A 263 8.19 -103.89 -26.99
C VAL A 263 8.45 -105.39 -26.81
N ILE A 264 7.39 -106.12 -26.68
CA ILE A 264 7.48 -107.58 -26.58
C ILE A 264 7.06 -108.17 -27.94
N VAL A 265 7.94 -108.90 -28.57
CA VAL A 265 7.72 -109.58 -29.89
C VAL A 265 7.59 -111.07 -29.67
N ASN A 266 6.43 -111.64 -29.99
CA ASN A 266 6.18 -113.12 -29.99
C ASN A 266 5.80 -113.55 -31.38
N GLY A 267 6.77 -114.09 -32.15
CA GLY A 267 6.58 -114.40 -33.55
C GLY A 267 6.41 -113.17 -34.43
N ASP A 268 5.40 -113.12 -35.29
CA ASP A 268 5.11 -111.92 -36.16
C ASP A 268 4.25 -110.85 -35.51
N GLU A 269 3.84 -111.06 -34.28
CA GLU A 269 3.02 -110.01 -33.53
C GLU A 269 3.81 -109.38 -32.42
N GLY A 270 3.78 -108.07 -32.38
CA GLY A 270 4.40 -107.22 -31.35
C GLY A 270 3.37 -106.43 -30.57
N HIS A 271 3.48 -106.31 -29.24
CA HIS A 271 2.67 -105.48 -28.42
C HIS A 271 3.54 -104.68 -27.43
N THR A 272 3.07 -103.51 -27.01
CA THR A 272 3.75 -102.69 -26.03
C THR A 272 3.32 -103.09 -24.61
N ALA A 273 4.27 -103.17 -23.68
CA ALA A 273 4.03 -103.39 -22.25
C ALA A 273 4.45 -102.05 -21.51
N THR A 274 3.51 -101.35 -21.08
CA THR A 274 3.73 -100.07 -20.34
C THR A 274 4.38 -100.36 -18.98
N VAL A 275 5.49 -99.65 -18.68
CA VAL A 275 6.21 -99.64 -17.41
C VAL A 275 5.71 -98.52 -16.52
N GLY A 276 5.37 -97.40 -17.12
CA GLY A 276 4.78 -96.26 -16.42
C GLY A 276 4.69 -95.02 -17.26
N TRP A 277 3.96 -94.03 -16.74
CA TRP A 277 3.81 -92.67 -17.27
C TRP A 277 4.35 -91.69 -16.28
N PHE A 278 5.04 -90.59 -16.74
CA PHE A 278 5.71 -89.60 -15.92
C PHE A 278 5.45 -88.21 -16.46
N ASP A 279 5.00 -87.35 -15.58
CA ASP A 279 4.87 -85.91 -15.89
C ASP A 279 6.16 -85.25 -15.52
N VAL A 280 6.75 -84.46 -16.44
CA VAL A 280 7.98 -83.70 -16.24
C VAL A 280 7.70 -82.26 -16.46
N ASN A 281 7.81 -81.42 -15.39
CA ASN A 281 7.63 -79.98 -15.52
C ASN A 281 8.79 -79.33 -16.29
N PRO A 282 8.57 -78.72 -17.44
CA PRO A 282 9.65 -78.28 -18.31
C PRO A 282 10.49 -77.12 -17.70
N LYS A 283 9.94 -76.38 -16.74
CA LYS A 283 10.64 -75.28 -16.08
C LYS A 283 11.42 -75.75 -14.85
N THR A 284 10.77 -76.48 -13.97
CA THR A 284 11.36 -76.89 -12.69
C THR A 284 12.11 -78.21 -12.73
N LYS A 285 12.02 -78.97 -13.83
CA LYS A 285 12.60 -80.36 -14.01
C LYS A 285 12.05 -81.35 -13.00
N ARG A 286 10.95 -81.03 -12.32
CA ARG A 286 10.33 -81.96 -11.37
C ARG A 286 9.59 -83.05 -12.10
N ILE A 287 9.81 -84.30 -11.65
CA ILE A 287 9.16 -85.48 -12.22
C ILE A 287 8.16 -86.01 -11.19
N SER A 288 6.98 -86.42 -11.68
CA SER A 288 5.99 -87.13 -10.91
C SER A 288 5.50 -88.34 -11.74
N LYS A 289 5.26 -89.50 -11.08
CA LYS A 289 4.70 -90.63 -11.74
C LYS A 289 3.19 -90.49 -11.86
N SER A 290 2.66 -90.61 -13.07
CA SER A 290 1.21 -90.35 -13.33
C SER A 290 0.41 -91.68 -13.17
N PHE A 291 1.02 -92.83 -13.48
CA PHE A 291 0.44 -94.16 -13.33
C PHE A 291 1.50 -95.20 -13.05
#